data_7e6fe4d8d3f5f6874aead98027c5100c
#
_entry.id   7e6fe4d8d3f5f6874aead98027c5100c
#
_cell.length_a   1.000
_cell.length_b   1.000
_cell.length_c   1.000
_cell.angle_alpha   90.00
_cell.angle_beta   90.00
_cell.angle_gamma   90.00
#
_symmetry.space_group_name_H-M   'P 1'
#
loop_
_entity.id
_entity.type
_entity.pdbx_description
1 polymer ?
#
loop_
_entity_poly.entity_id
_entity_poly.type
_entity_poly.pdbx_seq_one_letter_code
_entity_poly.pdbx_strand_id
1 'polypeptide(L)'
;MENSTNFTQPTPPVVNTQRRSFLRTVGAAAVTGGLLTACSTADLQVRPDGARAAAPGDVITLPGGDLGILNYAFVLEQIEARFYELVLANPYEGMTAMEMQLFQDLRNHEVTHRAFYRTALAGAGIPDLTLDFSSIYFRQRTDVLEAARMFAEIGTAAYNGGGKYLTDPENLAVAGKIVSVEARHVSIIREMQYMNQTAFSGDNIVIDGLFIKKEPSEVLPMAQKYIRETIDARNLPTTVA
;
A
#
# COMPACT_ATOMS: atom_id res chain seq x y z
N MET A 1 -5.58 -34.45 -50.05
CA MET A 1 -6.64 -33.51 -49.60
C MET A 1 -6.11 -32.85 -48.32
N GLU A 2 -5.45 -31.71 -48.51
CA GLU A 2 -4.88 -30.95 -47.39
C GLU A 2 -5.95 -30.00 -46.84
N ASN A 3 -6.21 -30.13 -45.54
CA ASN A 3 -7.19 -29.31 -44.86
C ASN A 3 -6.43 -28.17 -44.18
N SER A 4 -6.33 -27.01 -44.84
CA SER A 4 -5.72 -25.80 -44.30
C SER A 4 -6.70 -25.13 -43.34
N THR A 5 -6.47 -25.28 -42.04
CA THR A 5 -7.18 -24.51 -41.00
C THR A 5 -6.58 -23.11 -40.91
N ASN A 6 -7.28 -22.13 -41.46
CA ASN A 6 -6.98 -20.71 -41.30
C ASN A 6 -7.17 -20.28 -39.82
N PHE A 7 -6.08 -20.09 -39.07
CA PHE A 7 -6.09 -19.39 -37.80
C PHE A 7 -6.22 -17.89 -38.07
N THR A 8 -7.39 -17.32 -37.84
CA THR A 8 -7.60 -15.88 -37.81
C THR A 8 -6.94 -15.33 -36.53
N GLN A 9 -5.95 -14.47 -36.70
CA GLN A 9 -5.31 -13.74 -35.58
C GLN A 9 -6.34 -12.82 -34.89
N PRO A 10 -6.38 -12.80 -33.54
CA PRO A 10 -7.24 -11.87 -32.81
C PRO A 10 -6.79 -10.43 -33.03
N THR A 11 -7.71 -9.56 -33.38
CA THR A 11 -7.50 -8.12 -33.46
C THR A 11 -7.03 -7.57 -32.12
N PRO A 12 -6.01 -6.69 -32.07
CA PRO A 12 -5.54 -6.09 -30.82
C PRO A 12 -6.65 -5.23 -30.18
N PRO A 13 -6.77 -5.22 -28.85
CA PRO A 13 -7.81 -4.48 -28.14
C PRO A 13 -7.66 -2.97 -28.40
N VAL A 14 -8.79 -2.33 -28.72
CA VAL A 14 -8.87 -0.87 -28.87
C VAL A 14 -8.50 -0.22 -27.55
N VAL A 15 -7.34 0.44 -27.52
CA VAL A 15 -6.85 1.14 -26.34
C VAL A 15 -7.74 2.36 -26.11
N ASN A 16 -8.55 2.32 -25.05
CA ASN A 16 -9.43 3.41 -24.66
C ASN A 16 -8.61 4.66 -24.32
N THR A 17 -8.70 5.70 -25.14
CA THR A 17 -7.96 6.95 -25.03
C THR A 17 -8.35 7.79 -23.81
N GLN A 18 -9.44 7.48 -23.13
CA GLN A 18 -9.87 8.20 -21.91
C GLN A 18 -8.94 7.98 -20.72
N ARG A 19 -8.21 6.85 -20.65
CA ARG A 19 -7.20 6.61 -19.60
C ARG A 19 -5.97 7.52 -19.73
N ARG A 20 -5.70 8.05 -20.93
CA ARG A 20 -4.58 8.97 -21.18
C ARG A 20 -4.90 10.43 -20.87
N SER A 21 -6.17 10.84 -20.85
CA SER A 21 -6.56 12.20 -20.51
C SER A 21 -6.44 12.49 -19.02
N PHE A 22 -6.71 11.50 -18.16
CA PHE A 22 -6.57 11.65 -16.71
C PHE A 22 -5.11 11.92 -16.28
N LEU A 23 -4.15 11.26 -16.93
CA LEU A 23 -2.71 11.48 -16.64
C LEU A 23 -2.17 12.81 -17.21
N ARG A 24 -2.87 13.47 -18.12
CA ARG A 24 -2.43 14.75 -18.73
C ARG A 24 -2.88 15.98 -17.96
N THR A 25 -3.91 15.88 -17.14
CA THR A 25 -4.43 17.00 -16.33
C THR A 25 -3.64 17.23 -15.03
N VAL A 26 -2.84 16.28 -14.57
CA VAL A 26 -2.00 16.41 -13.36
C VAL A 26 -0.61 17.02 -13.65
N GLY A 27 -0.25 17.20 -14.93
CA GLY A 27 1.12 17.58 -15.35
C GLY A 27 1.37 19.05 -15.72
N ALA A 28 0.42 19.97 -15.51
CA ALA A 28 0.59 21.37 -15.92
C ALA A 28 0.40 22.35 -14.75
N ALA A 29 1.33 22.34 -13.79
CA ALA A 29 1.55 23.49 -12.90
C ALA A 29 2.95 24.06 -13.18
N ALA A 30 2.96 25.31 -13.61
CA ALA A 30 4.09 26.04 -14.15
C ALA A 30 5.25 26.19 -13.17
N VAL A 31 6.47 25.95 -13.66
CA VAL A 31 7.73 26.34 -13.02
C VAL A 31 7.93 27.84 -13.25
N THR A 32 7.88 28.64 -12.19
CA THR A 32 8.47 29.97 -12.16
C THR A 32 9.66 29.96 -11.20
N GLY A 33 10.82 30.30 -11.75
CA GLY A 33 12.10 30.24 -11.06
C GLY A 33 12.25 31.24 -9.92
N GLY A 34 13.04 30.86 -8.93
CA GLY A 34 13.51 31.69 -7.82
C GLY A 34 14.76 31.10 -7.20
N LEU A 35 15.75 31.94 -7.06
CA LEU A 35 17.15 31.76 -6.76
C LEU A 35 17.49 30.89 -5.54
N LEU A 36 18.58 30.12 -5.70
CA LEU A 36 19.27 29.33 -4.70
C LEU A 36 19.92 30.23 -3.62
N THR A 37 19.58 29.98 -2.38
CA THR A 37 20.45 30.28 -1.23
C THR A 37 20.61 29.00 -0.40
N ALA A 38 21.83 28.52 -0.37
CA ALA A 38 22.25 27.39 0.44
C ALA A 38 22.24 27.78 1.92
N CYS A 39 21.50 27.06 2.75
CA CYS A 39 21.75 26.97 4.20
C CYS A 39 21.18 25.67 4.77
N SER A 40 22.11 24.90 5.33
CA SER A 40 21.98 23.83 6.34
C SER A 40 20.78 22.90 6.31
N THR A 41 21.13 21.65 6.15
CA THR A 41 20.39 20.41 6.20
C THR A 41 19.53 20.24 7.47
N ALA A 42 18.27 20.57 7.36
CA ALA A 42 17.16 19.85 7.98
C ALA A 42 16.21 19.56 6.82
N ASP A 43 16.09 18.31 6.42
CA ASP A 43 15.18 17.88 5.35
C ASP A 43 13.73 18.17 5.77
N LEU A 44 13.31 19.41 5.59
CA LEU A 44 11.90 19.80 5.62
C LEU A 44 11.30 19.35 4.28
N GLN A 45 10.83 18.12 4.21
CA GLN A 45 10.04 17.65 3.08
C GLN A 45 8.69 18.39 3.10
N VAL A 46 8.66 19.54 2.43
CA VAL A 46 7.38 20.25 2.20
C VAL A 46 6.65 19.53 1.09
N ARG A 47 5.45 19.05 1.39
CA ARG A 47 4.52 18.50 0.39
C ARG A 47 4.16 19.60 -0.63
N PRO A 48 3.81 19.25 -1.88
CA PRO A 48 3.37 20.23 -2.89
C PRO A 48 2.16 21.08 -2.48
N ASP A 49 1.38 20.61 -1.50
CA ASP A 49 0.21 21.28 -0.91
C ASP A 49 0.56 22.17 0.29
N GLY A 50 1.84 22.30 0.65
CA GLY A 50 2.30 23.10 1.79
C GLY A 50 2.03 22.46 3.16
N ALA A 51 1.52 21.24 3.22
CA ALA A 51 1.30 20.56 4.48
C ALA A 51 2.64 20.15 5.13
N ARG A 52 2.80 20.44 6.43
CA ARG A 52 3.96 20.02 7.20
C ARG A 52 3.93 18.51 7.39
N ALA A 53 5.08 17.84 7.24
CA ALA A 53 5.22 16.46 7.68
C ALA A 53 4.96 16.37 9.18
N ALA A 54 4.32 15.28 9.64
CA ALA A 54 4.15 15.03 11.06
C ALA A 54 5.50 14.84 11.74
N ALA A 55 5.58 15.23 13.02
CA ALA A 55 6.78 15.03 13.81
C ALA A 55 6.59 13.84 14.77
N PRO A 56 7.68 13.12 15.12
CA PRO A 56 7.62 12.09 16.14
C PRO A 56 6.94 12.60 17.43
N GLY A 57 5.96 11.83 17.92
CA GLY A 57 5.19 12.19 19.11
C GLY A 57 3.93 13.03 18.85
N ASP A 58 3.70 13.51 17.62
CA ASP A 58 2.43 14.15 17.26
C ASP A 58 1.28 13.13 17.36
N VAL A 59 0.07 13.62 17.64
CA VAL A 59 -1.15 12.81 17.60
C VAL A 59 -1.88 13.12 16.30
N ILE A 60 -2.07 12.09 15.49
CA ILE A 60 -2.81 12.16 14.21
C ILE A 60 -4.18 11.53 14.43
N THR A 61 -5.21 12.38 14.56
CA THR A 61 -6.59 11.92 14.70
C THR A 61 -7.18 11.63 13.34
N LEU A 62 -7.58 10.38 13.11
CA LEU A 62 -8.30 9.98 11.90
C LEU A 62 -9.71 10.56 11.92
N PRO A 63 -10.23 11.09 10.80
CA PRO A 63 -11.60 11.58 10.71
C PRO A 63 -12.64 10.44 10.82
N GLY A 64 -13.92 10.77 10.81
CA GLY A 64 -15.01 9.79 10.79
C GLY A 64 -15.43 9.41 9.36
N GLY A 65 -16.33 8.41 9.25
CA GLY A 65 -16.93 7.97 8.00
C GLY A 65 -15.93 7.44 6.97
N ASP A 66 -16.30 7.52 5.69
CA ASP A 66 -15.47 7.04 4.57
C ASP A 66 -14.07 7.66 4.59
N LEU A 67 -14.00 8.98 4.86
CA LEU A 67 -12.74 9.70 4.93
C LEU A 67 -11.80 9.09 5.99
N GLY A 68 -12.36 8.64 7.12
CA GLY A 68 -11.61 7.96 8.17
C GLY A 68 -11.06 6.62 7.73
N ILE A 69 -11.89 5.81 7.07
CA ILE A 69 -11.49 4.49 6.55
C ILE A 69 -10.43 4.62 5.45
N LEU A 70 -10.56 5.61 4.56
CA LEU A 70 -9.56 5.87 3.53
C LEU A 70 -8.22 6.34 4.13
N ASN A 71 -8.24 7.19 5.17
CA ASN A 71 -7.03 7.57 5.88
C ASN A 71 -6.42 6.40 6.67
N TYR A 72 -7.24 5.53 7.24
CA TYR A 72 -6.80 4.29 7.87
C TYR A 72 -6.07 3.38 6.87
N ALA A 73 -6.63 3.18 5.67
CA ALA A 73 -5.93 2.45 4.61
C ALA A 73 -4.62 3.16 4.24
N PHE A 74 -4.63 4.50 4.13
CA PHE A 74 -3.43 5.27 3.80
C PHE A 74 -2.30 5.14 4.85
N VAL A 75 -2.63 4.93 6.14
CA VAL A 75 -1.62 4.57 7.17
C VAL A 75 -0.88 3.29 6.77
N LEU A 76 -1.60 2.26 6.35
CA LEU A 76 -1.02 0.95 6.02
C LEU A 76 -0.19 1.02 4.74
N GLU A 77 -0.69 1.67 3.70
CA GLU A 77 0.03 1.86 2.44
C GLU A 77 1.35 2.64 2.61
N GLN A 78 1.40 3.59 3.55
CA GLN A 78 2.66 4.26 3.87
C GLN A 78 3.68 3.30 4.49
N ILE A 79 3.24 2.40 5.37
CA ILE A 79 4.10 1.41 6.00
C ILE A 79 4.63 0.43 4.94
N GLU A 80 3.76 -0.16 4.14
CA GLU A 80 4.11 -1.19 3.16
C GLU A 80 5.02 -0.63 2.07
N ALA A 81 4.68 0.52 1.49
CA ALA A 81 5.52 1.17 0.51
C ALA A 81 6.93 1.45 1.05
N ARG A 82 7.04 2.01 2.27
CA ARG A 82 8.34 2.31 2.87
C ARG A 82 9.12 1.06 3.23
N PHE A 83 8.46 0.02 3.71
CA PHE A 83 9.10 -1.27 4.00
C PHE A 83 9.78 -1.84 2.75
N TYR A 84 9.07 -1.95 1.63
CA TYR A 84 9.66 -2.49 0.40
C TYR A 84 10.72 -1.57 -0.22
N GLU A 85 10.61 -0.24 -0.06
CA GLU A 85 11.71 0.68 -0.40
C GLU A 85 12.98 0.33 0.37
N LEU A 86 12.87 0.02 1.67
CA LEU A 86 14.01 -0.34 2.52
C LEU A 86 14.58 -1.73 2.19
N VAL A 87 13.72 -2.72 1.86
CA VAL A 87 14.17 -4.04 1.41
C VAL A 87 15.06 -3.92 0.17
N LEU A 88 14.66 -3.10 -0.80
CA LEU A 88 15.41 -2.91 -2.04
C LEU A 88 16.67 -2.05 -1.84
N ALA A 89 16.63 -1.09 -0.91
CA ALA A 89 17.81 -0.31 -0.56
C ALA A 89 18.85 -1.12 0.25
N ASN A 90 18.41 -2.17 0.94
CA ASN A 90 19.24 -3.01 1.81
C ASN A 90 18.95 -4.50 1.56
N PRO A 91 19.26 -5.03 0.36
CA PRO A 91 18.98 -6.42 0.05
C PRO A 91 19.63 -7.35 1.06
N TYR A 92 18.91 -8.39 1.50
CA TYR A 92 19.47 -9.40 2.39
C TYR A 92 20.52 -10.25 1.68
N GLU A 93 21.36 -10.88 2.46
CA GLU A 93 22.43 -11.73 1.93
C GLU A 93 21.84 -12.92 1.16
N GLY A 94 22.34 -13.15 -0.05
CA GLY A 94 21.87 -14.22 -0.93
C GLY A 94 20.54 -13.96 -1.63
N MET A 95 20.03 -12.72 -1.61
CA MET A 95 18.83 -12.37 -2.39
C MET A 95 19.03 -12.71 -3.87
N THR A 96 18.17 -13.55 -4.42
CA THR A 96 18.21 -13.95 -5.82
C THR A 96 17.68 -12.85 -6.75
N ALA A 97 18.04 -12.93 -8.03
CA ALA A 97 17.49 -11.99 -9.04
C ALA A 97 15.96 -12.08 -9.13
N MET A 98 15.39 -13.27 -8.94
CA MET A 98 13.93 -13.47 -8.93
C MET A 98 13.29 -12.78 -7.72
N GLU A 99 13.84 -12.95 -6.53
CA GLU A 99 13.36 -12.27 -5.32
C GLU A 99 13.48 -10.76 -5.44
N MET A 100 14.60 -10.26 -5.98
CA MET A 100 14.78 -8.84 -6.26
C MET A 100 13.68 -8.29 -7.18
N GLN A 101 13.35 -9.02 -8.27
CA GLN A 101 12.29 -8.61 -9.18
C GLN A 101 10.92 -8.63 -8.48
N LEU A 102 10.62 -9.66 -7.70
CA LEU A 102 9.38 -9.73 -6.92
C LEU A 102 9.24 -8.57 -5.94
N PHE A 103 10.29 -8.25 -5.19
CA PHE A 103 10.25 -7.08 -4.30
C PHE A 103 10.15 -5.75 -5.04
N GLN A 104 10.69 -5.65 -6.26
CA GLN A 104 10.49 -4.47 -7.11
C GLN A 104 9.01 -4.32 -7.53
N ASP A 105 8.36 -5.41 -7.89
CA ASP A 105 6.95 -5.43 -8.27
C ASP A 105 6.05 -5.09 -7.07
N LEU A 106 6.29 -5.72 -5.91
CA LEU A 106 5.61 -5.39 -4.66
C LEU A 106 5.76 -3.90 -4.33
N ARG A 107 7.00 -3.39 -4.28
CA ARG A 107 7.27 -1.97 -4.03
C ARG A 107 6.54 -1.05 -5.01
N ASN A 108 6.50 -1.40 -6.30
CA ASN A 108 5.84 -0.58 -7.31
C ASN A 108 4.32 -0.50 -7.10
N HIS A 109 3.69 -1.61 -6.67
CA HIS A 109 2.28 -1.64 -6.31
C HIS A 109 2.02 -0.74 -5.09
N GLU A 110 2.75 -0.92 -3.99
CA GLU A 110 2.54 -0.15 -2.76
C GLU A 110 2.81 1.36 -2.94
N VAL A 111 3.86 1.71 -3.68
CA VAL A 111 4.12 3.12 -4.01
C VAL A 111 2.96 3.72 -4.83
N THR A 112 2.35 2.92 -5.71
CA THR A 112 1.19 3.33 -6.51
C THR A 112 -0.06 3.47 -5.64
N HIS A 113 -0.33 2.53 -4.73
CA HIS A 113 -1.43 2.60 -3.77
C HIS A 113 -1.27 3.81 -2.86
N ARG A 114 -0.10 3.99 -2.26
CA ARG A 114 0.22 5.18 -1.44
C ARG A 114 0.00 6.49 -2.21
N ALA A 115 0.44 6.57 -3.46
CA ALA A 115 0.24 7.75 -4.30
C ALA A 115 -1.23 7.96 -4.66
N PHE A 116 -1.97 6.88 -4.88
CA PHE A 116 -3.41 6.94 -5.10
C PHE A 116 -4.12 7.56 -3.90
N TYR A 117 -3.90 7.05 -2.67
CA TYR A 117 -4.52 7.60 -1.47
C TYR A 117 -4.14 9.05 -1.23
N ARG A 118 -2.87 9.40 -1.40
CA ARG A 118 -2.42 10.80 -1.29
C ARG A 118 -3.18 11.71 -2.24
N THR A 119 -3.43 11.27 -3.47
CA THR A 119 -4.17 12.05 -4.48
C THR A 119 -5.66 12.08 -4.18
N ALA A 120 -6.27 10.95 -3.85
CA ALA A 120 -7.70 10.84 -3.59
C ALA A 120 -8.12 11.62 -2.34
N LEU A 121 -7.31 11.60 -1.30
CA LEU A 121 -7.57 12.30 -0.05
C LEU A 121 -7.20 13.79 -0.13
N ALA A 122 -6.30 14.18 -1.03
CA ALA A 122 -5.83 15.56 -1.17
C ALA A 122 -5.51 16.21 0.20
N GLY A 123 -6.02 17.42 0.46
CA GLY A 123 -5.82 18.14 1.71
C GLY A 123 -6.49 17.52 2.96
N ALA A 124 -7.34 16.51 2.78
CA ALA A 124 -7.97 15.75 3.87
C ALA A 124 -7.19 14.48 4.25
N GLY A 125 -6.09 14.19 3.54
CA GLY A 125 -5.20 13.08 3.86
C GLY A 125 -4.34 13.39 5.11
N ILE A 126 -4.06 12.33 5.90
CA ILE A 126 -3.07 12.44 6.97
C ILE A 126 -1.70 12.80 6.38
N PRO A 127 -0.80 13.41 7.17
CA PRO A 127 0.57 13.70 6.74
C PRO A 127 1.36 12.41 6.47
N ASP A 128 2.54 12.58 5.85
CA ASP A 128 3.50 11.50 5.75
C ASP A 128 4.01 11.15 7.16
N LEU A 129 4.01 9.84 7.45
CA LEU A 129 4.35 9.29 8.76
C LEU A 129 5.86 9.11 8.91
N THR A 130 6.35 9.32 10.13
CA THR A 130 7.71 8.95 10.50
C THR A 130 7.73 7.47 10.88
N LEU A 131 8.25 6.63 9.99
CA LEU A 131 8.24 5.19 10.14
C LEU A 131 9.55 4.65 10.73
N ASP A 132 9.43 3.70 11.64
CA ASP A 132 10.54 3.04 12.33
C ASP A 132 10.51 1.53 12.13
N PHE A 133 11.46 1.02 11.38
CA PHE A 133 11.64 -0.41 11.13
C PHE A 133 12.89 -0.97 11.82
N SER A 134 13.38 -0.32 12.86
CA SER A 134 14.60 -0.73 13.59
C SER A 134 14.49 -2.12 14.22
N SER A 135 13.27 -2.63 14.42
CA SER A 135 12.99 -3.98 14.91
C SER A 135 13.16 -5.06 13.84
N ILE A 136 13.35 -4.70 12.55
CA ILE A 136 13.50 -5.62 11.43
C ILE A 136 14.96 -5.67 10.99
N TYR A 137 15.56 -6.88 10.99
CA TYR A 137 16.92 -7.05 10.53
C TYR A 137 16.96 -7.30 9.01
N PHE A 138 17.07 -6.23 8.23
CA PHE A 138 16.99 -6.27 6.75
C PHE A 138 18.05 -7.14 6.07
N ARG A 139 19.15 -7.46 6.75
CA ARG A 139 20.22 -8.32 6.19
C ARG A 139 19.90 -9.80 6.23
N GLN A 140 18.81 -10.21 6.86
CA GLN A 140 18.41 -11.59 7.02
C GLN A 140 17.09 -11.87 6.28
N ARG A 141 17.13 -12.89 5.38
CA ARG A 141 15.98 -13.27 4.55
C ARG A 141 14.75 -13.62 5.37
N THR A 142 14.91 -14.39 6.44
CA THR A 142 13.79 -14.80 7.30
C THR A 142 13.06 -13.63 7.92
N ASP A 143 13.79 -12.63 8.42
CA ASP A 143 13.19 -11.46 9.07
C ASP A 143 12.46 -10.57 8.06
N VAL A 144 13.04 -10.42 6.86
CA VAL A 144 12.42 -9.66 5.79
C VAL A 144 11.14 -10.33 5.31
N LEU A 145 11.15 -11.65 5.07
CA LEU A 145 9.97 -12.38 4.61
C LEU A 145 8.89 -12.48 5.70
N GLU A 146 9.27 -12.63 6.97
CA GLU A 146 8.33 -12.60 8.09
C GLU A 146 7.62 -11.25 8.19
N ALA A 147 8.38 -10.16 8.11
CA ALA A 147 7.82 -8.80 8.12
C ALA A 147 6.94 -8.55 6.89
N ALA A 148 7.40 -8.92 5.68
CA ALA A 148 6.63 -8.81 4.45
C ALA A 148 5.29 -9.55 4.56
N ARG A 149 5.32 -10.81 5.03
CA ARG A 149 4.12 -11.62 5.24
C ARG A 149 3.16 -10.96 6.23
N MET A 150 3.70 -10.51 7.36
CA MET A 150 2.90 -9.85 8.40
C MET A 150 2.19 -8.60 7.86
N PHE A 151 2.90 -7.72 7.15
CA PHE A 151 2.32 -6.50 6.58
C PHE A 151 1.24 -6.84 5.55
N ALA A 152 1.52 -7.70 4.58
CA ALA A 152 0.56 -8.05 3.53
C ALA A 152 -0.69 -8.76 4.09
N GLU A 153 -0.54 -9.70 5.06
CA GLU A 153 -1.68 -10.36 5.71
C GLU A 153 -2.53 -9.37 6.50
N ILE A 154 -1.90 -8.45 7.24
CA ILE A 154 -2.60 -7.43 8.01
C ILE A 154 -3.28 -6.44 7.08
N GLY A 155 -2.60 -5.97 6.02
CA GLY A 155 -3.15 -5.05 5.03
C GLY A 155 -4.38 -5.64 4.35
N THR A 156 -4.30 -6.87 3.83
CA THR A 156 -5.45 -7.56 3.22
C THR A 156 -6.60 -7.73 4.21
N ALA A 157 -6.31 -8.19 5.45
CA ALA A 157 -7.34 -8.36 6.47
C ALA A 157 -7.97 -7.02 6.90
N ALA A 158 -7.21 -5.94 6.87
CA ALA A 158 -7.65 -4.58 7.15
C ALA A 158 -8.64 -4.05 6.10
N TYR A 159 -8.34 -4.26 4.81
CA TYR A 159 -9.28 -3.94 3.72
C TYR A 159 -10.59 -4.70 3.87
N ASN A 160 -10.53 -6.01 4.16
CA ASN A 160 -11.71 -6.84 4.36
C ASN A 160 -12.53 -6.43 5.59
N GLY A 161 -11.90 -5.96 6.66
CA GLY A 161 -12.56 -5.50 7.87
C GLY A 161 -13.08 -4.08 7.78
N GLY A 162 -12.28 -3.18 7.20
CA GLY A 162 -12.62 -1.76 7.06
C GLY A 162 -13.61 -1.47 5.94
N GLY A 163 -13.57 -2.25 4.85
CA GLY A 163 -14.39 -2.01 3.65
C GLY A 163 -15.89 -1.98 3.93
N LYS A 164 -16.37 -2.74 4.91
CA LYS A 164 -17.80 -2.74 5.30
C LYS A 164 -18.31 -1.40 5.85
N TYR A 165 -17.42 -0.50 6.24
CA TYR A 165 -17.75 0.82 6.77
C TYR A 165 -17.79 1.90 5.68
N LEU A 166 -17.37 1.57 4.45
CA LEU A 166 -17.47 2.49 3.32
C LEU A 166 -18.92 2.57 2.85
N THR A 167 -19.43 3.77 2.80
CA THR A 167 -20.82 4.06 2.38
C THR A 167 -20.92 4.49 0.92
N ASP A 168 -19.82 5.09 0.39
CA ASP A 168 -19.72 5.44 -1.02
C ASP A 168 -19.33 4.19 -1.85
N PRO A 169 -20.17 3.76 -2.80
CA PRO A 169 -19.91 2.60 -3.63
C PRO A 169 -18.67 2.75 -4.51
N GLU A 170 -18.25 3.96 -4.87
CA GLU A 170 -17.03 4.19 -5.63
C GLU A 170 -15.80 3.93 -4.76
N ASN A 171 -15.80 4.40 -3.51
CA ASN A 171 -14.76 4.10 -2.54
C ASN A 171 -14.64 2.59 -2.29
N LEU A 172 -15.79 1.92 -2.10
CA LEU A 172 -15.83 0.47 -1.90
C LEU A 172 -15.31 -0.29 -3.14
N ALA A 173 -15.68 0.14 -4.35
CA ALA A 173 -15.23 -0.47 -5.59
C ALA A 173 -13.71 -0.32 -5.78
N VAL A 174 -13.13 0.81 -5.39
CA VAL A 174 -11.68 1.03 -5.44
C VAL A 174 -10.98 0.19 -4.39
N ALA A 175 -11.45 0.16 -3.14
CA ALA A 175 -10.92 -0.70 -2.08
C ALA A 175 -10.93 -2.18 -2.51
N GLY A 176 -12.00 -2.63 -3.18
CA GLY A 176 -12.10 -3.98 -3.76
C GLY A 176 -11.05 -4.28 -4.83
N LYS A 177 -10.67 -3.28 -5.64
CA LYS A 177 -9.59 -3.44 -6.64
C LYS A 177 -8.22 -3.54 -5.97
N ILE A 178 -7.96 -2.71 -4.97
CA ILE A 178 -6.69 -2.73 -4.22
C ILE A 178 -6.57 -4.05 -3.46
N VAL A 179 -7.55 -4.45 -2.66
CA VAL A 179 -7.47 -5.69 -1.87
C VAL A 179 -7.27 -6.95 -2.74
N SER A 180 -7.74 -6.93 -3.99
CA SER A 180 -7.47 -8.02 -4.94
C SER A 180 -6.00 -8.12 -5.34
N VAL A 181 -5.25 -7.02 -5.29
CA VAL A 181 -3.78 -6.98 -5.49
C VAL A 181 -3.09 -7.43 -4.22
N GLU A 182 -3.53 -6.91 -3.06
CA GLU A 182 -2.99 -7.26 -1.74
C GLU A 182 -3.04 -8.78 -1.47
N ALA A 183 -4.16 -9.44 -1.82
CA ALA A 183 -4.26 -10.89 -1.69
C ALA A 183 -3.24 -11.65 -2.54
N ARG A 184 -2.81 -11.09 -3.68
CA ARG A 184 -1.71 -11.66 -4.49
C ARG A 184 -0.36 -11.46 -3.83
N HIS A 185 -0.14 -10.30 -3.18
CA HIS A 185 1.06 -10.04 -2.39
C HIS A 185 1.19 -11.07 -1.28
N VAL A 186 0.12 -11.30 -0.50
CA VAL A 186 0.09 -12.36 0.51
C VAL A 186 0.49 -13.70 -0.08
N SER A 187 -0.14 -14.09 -1.19
CA SER A 187 0.07 -15.40 -1.80
C SER A 187 1.53 -15.62 -2.20
N ILE A 188 2.14 -14.67 -2.90
CA ILE A 188 3.52 -14.81 -3.36
C ILE A 188 4.54 -14.75 -2.22
N ILE A 189 4.31 -13.88 -1.23
CA ILE A 189 5.22 -13.77 -0.08
C ILE A 189 5.19 -15.04 0.76
N ARG A 190 4.01 -15.62 1.00
CA ARG A 190 3.87 -16.89 1.70
C ARG A 190 4.57 -18.02 0.96
N GLU A 191 4.44 -18.08 -0.37
CA GLU A 191 5.14 -19.08 -1.17
C GLU A 191 6.66 -18.91 -1.10
N MET A 192 7.15 -17.66 -1.13
CA MET A 192 8.58 -17.38 -0.93
C MET A 192 9.09 -17.80 0.45
N GLN A 193 8.27 -17.61 1.49
CA GLN A 193 8.64 -17.94 2.87
C GLN A 193 8.64 -19.45 3.12
N TYR A 194 7.64 -20.17 2.62
CA TYR A 194 7.36 -21.56 2.95
C TYR A 194 7.63 -22.53 1.80
N MET A 195 8.51 -22.22 0.91
CA MET A 195 8.85 -22.95 -0.32
C MET A 195 8.45 -24.44 -0.32
N ASN A 196 7.67 -24.86 -1.30
CA ASN A 196 7.15 -26.24 -1.47
C ASN A 196 6.13 -26.73 -0.42
N GLN A 197 5.53 -25.86 0.38
CA GLN A 197 4.54 -26.23 1.39
C GLN A 197 3.10 -25.84 1.02
N THR A 198 2.85 -25.42 -0.23
CA THR A 198 1.52 -24.98 -0.70
C THR A 198 0.86 -23.95 0.22
N ALA A 199 1.66 -23.01 0.74
CA ALA A 199 1.23 -22.06 1.75
C ALA A 199 0.50 -20.84 1.19
N PHE A 200 0.38 -20.72 -0.15
CA PHE A 200 -0.11 -19.53 -0.84
C PHE A 200 -1.50 -19.04 -0.36
N SER A 201 -2.37 -19.95 0.08
CA SER A 201 -3.70 -19.57 0.60
C SER A 201 -3.92 -19.92 2.06
N GLY A 202 -3.22 -20.89 2.63
CA GLY A 202 -3.19 -21.33 4.02
C GLY A 202 -4.50 -21.27 4.81
N ASP A 203 -4.90 -22.34 5.49
CA ASP A 203 -6.18 -22.42 6.23
C ASP A 203 -6.27 -21.43 7.40
N ASN A 204 -5.17 -20.79 7.77
CA ASN A 204 -5.12 -19.76 8.81
C ASN A 204 -5.46 -18.34 8.32
N ILE A 205 -5.53 -18.14 7.01
CA ILE A 205 -5.88 -16.85 6.40
C ILE A 205 -7.07 -16.92 5.44
N VAL A 206 -7.41 -18.12 4.95
CA VAL A 206 -8.60 -18.36 4.11
C VAL A 206 -9.47 -19.39 4.82
N ILE A 207 -10.59 -18.95 5.38
CA ILE A 207 -11.55 -19.76 6.11
C ILE A 207 -12.86 -19.76 5.32
N ASP A 208 -13.39 -20.94 5.04
CA ASP A 208 -14.61 -21.11 4.24
C ASP A 208 -14.56 -20.41 2.88
N GLY A 209 -13.36 -20.38 2.28
CA GLY A 209 -13.13 -19.73 0.98
C GLY A 209 -13.02 -18.20 1.04
N LEU A 210 -13.07 -17.60 2.22
CA LEU A 210 -12.96 -16.16 2.43
C LEU A 210 -11.67 -15.82 3.16
N PHE A 211 -10.96 -14.80 2.69
CA PHE A 211 -9.82 -14.26 3.42
C PHE A 211 -10.30 -13.66 4.76
N ILE A 212 -9.53 -13.87 5.82
CA ILE A 212 -9.84 -13.31 7.15
C ILE A 212 -10.01 -11.78 7.07
N LYS A 213 -10.75 -11.25 8.02
CA LYS A 213 -10.91 -9.80 8.23
C LYS A 213 -10.43 -9.41 9.61
N LYS A 214 -9.93 -8.18 9.74
CA LYS A 214 -9.59 -7.57 11.03
C LYS A 214 -10.20 -6.18 11.13
N GLU A 215 -10.73 -5.88 12.31
CA GLU A 215 -11.26 -4.55 12.58
C GLU A 215 -10.12 -3.52 12.71
N PRO A 216 -10.37 -2.23 12.41
CA PRO A 216 -9.36 -1.18 12.62
C PRO A 216 -8.77 -1.16 14.03
N SER A 217 -9.57 -1.47 15.04
CA SER A 217 -9.14 -1.59 16.45
C SER A 217 -8.15 -2.74 16.71
N GLU A 218 -8.15 -3.77 15.88
CA GLU A 218 -7.19 -4.88 15.95
C GLU A 218 -5.92 -4.57 15.17
N VAL A 219 -6.04 -3.88 14.03
CA VAL A 219 -4.95 -3.61 13.09
C VAL A 219 -4.07 -2.45 13.57
N LEU A 220 -4.67 -1.32 13.99
CA LEU A 220 -3.90 -0.12 14.34
C LEU A 220 -2.88 -0.34 15.46
N PRO A 221 -3.14 -1.12 16.53
CA PRO A 221 -2.11 -1.44 17.52
C PRO A 221 -0.93 -2.23 16.94
N MET A 222 -1.14 -3.00 15.87
CA MET A 222 -0.06 -3.72 15.18
C MET A 222 0.76 -2.77 14.30
N ALA A 223 0.09 -1.88 13.56
CA ALA A 223 0.71 -0.85 12.72
C ALA A 223 1.47 0.19 13.55
N GLN A 224 0.94 0.57 14.73
CA GLN A 224 1.52 1.58 15.63
C GLN A 224 2.96 1.26 16.04
N LYS A 225 3.34 0.00 16.04
CA LYS A 225 4.72 -0.44 16.36
C LYS A 225 5.77 0.12 15.39
N TYR A 226 5.34 0.52 14.20
CA TYR A 226 6.19 1.02 13.12
C TYR A 226 6.01 2.51 12.86
N ILE A 227 5.22 3.21 13.68
CA ILE A 227 4.88 4.64 13.52
C ILE A 227 5.32 5.40 14.75
N ARG A 228 6.02 6.51 14.57
CA ARG A 228 6.51 7.34 15.67
C ARG A 228 5.49 8.37 16.15
N GLU A 229 4.51 8.72 15.35
CA GLU A 229 3.32 9.48 15.73
C GLU A 229 2.30 8.54 16.40
N THR A 230 1.37 9.10 17.17
CA THR A 230 0.24 8.33 17.70
C THR A 230 -0.95 8.43 16.76
N ILE A 231 -1.43 7.32 16.25
CA ILE A 231 -2.66 7.28 15.44
C ILE A 231 -3.86 7.18 16.37
N ASP A 232 -4.67 8.23 16.39
CA ASP A 232 -5.91 8.28 17.17
C ASP A 232 -7.11 7.94 16.25
N ALA A 233 -7.69 6.79 16.48
CA ALA A 233 -8.77 6.22 15.67
C ALA A 233 -10.16 6.34 16.30
N ARG A 234 -10.34 7.18 17.34
CA ARG A 234 -11.60 7.27 18.11
C ARG A 234 -12.82 7.62 17.26
N ASN A 235 -12.62 8.29 16.12
CA ASN A 235 -13.71 8.70 15.23
C ASN A 235 -14.02 7.69 14.12
N LEU A 236 -13.25 6.60 14.01
CA LEU A 236 -13.55 5.59 13.01
C LEU A 236 -14.90 4.91 13.29
N PRO A 237 -15.67 4.56 12.26
CA PRO A 237 -16.93 3.86 12.46
C PRO A 237 -16.67 2.47 13.07
N THR A 238 -17.53 2.10 14.02
CA THR A 238 -17.52 0.79 14.70
C THR A 238 -18.76 -0.04 14.38
N THR A 239 -19.73 0.57 13.73
CA THR A 239 -20.98 -0.07 13.28
C THR A 239 -21.17 0.20 11.79
N VAL A 240 -21.73 -0.78 11.09
CA VAL A 240 -22.15 -0.62 9.68
C VAL A 240 -23.37 0.29 9.65
N ALA A 241 -23.38 1.27 8.76
CA ALA A 241 -24.49 2.20 8.58
C ALA A 241 -25.71 1.53 7.94
#